data_e8e2b7516cdad95e4f379a82dfd3d3fd
#
_entry.id   e8e2b7516cdad95e4f379a82dfd3d3fd
#
_cell.length_a   1.000
_cell.length_b   1.000
_cell.length_c   1.000
_cell.angle_alpha   90.00
_cell.angle_beta   90.00
_cell.angle_gamma   90.00
#
_symmetry.space_group_name_H-M   'P 1'
#
loop_
_entity.id
_entity.type
_entity.pdbx_description
1 polymer ?
#
loop_
_entity_poly.entity_id
_entity_poly.type
_entity_poly.pdbx_seq_one_letter_code
_entity_poly.pdbx_strand_id
1 'polypeptide(L)'
;MSKKRALLSVSDKTGLLDFAKGLVAAGYELISTGGTATYLKDAGLEVLDVASVTGFPEILEGRVKTLHPAIHGGLLAKRDSDLHREQVSQNQIDYIDLVCVNLYPFEETVKKSGVSEAEVIENIDIGGPSMLRSAAKNHQDVTVVCDVADYPAVLAELAEKGQVSAATRRRLAIKVYHRTAAYDAAIARYFDQADHLVPDTLTLSYKLEDSLRYGENPHQKAWHYVSDQAESYTLQSATQLHGKQMSYNNLQDASAALDILNEFQGQTACVVVKHMNPCGVALGASVKEAFDKAYEADPVSIFGGIVAINGVVDLATAERLHAIFLEIILAEGYEAEALDLLKKKKNLRLYQIPQGGNLAQPQIKSVRGGLLIQDANQALAEDWRQVTHLAPSEDQKADLEFGLKIVKHVKSNAIVVAKNGQTLGIGAGQMNRVGAAKLALEQAGDKAKGAVLASDAFFPMPDSLEIAADYGISAVVQPGGSIKDQASIDVANEKGVAMVFTTTRHFKH
;
A
#
# COMPACT_ATOMS: atom_id res chain seq x y z
N MET A 1 -33.84 27.99 29.34
CA MET A 1 -33.22 27.29 28.18
C MET A 1 -32.85 25.89 28.62
N SER A 2 -33.20 24.82 27.89
CA SER A 2 -32.73 23.47 28.18
C SER A 2 -31.19 23.46 28.12
N LYS A 3 -30.54 22.75 29.03
CA LYS A 3 -29.09 22.58 28.98
C LYS A 3 -28.70 21.89 27.67
N LYS A 4 -27.60 22.34 27.03
CA LYS A 4 -27.02 21.62 25.91
C LYS A 4 -26.48 20.28 26.37
N ARG A 5 -26.63 19.21 25.59
CA ARG A 5 -26.18 17.86 25.94
C ARG A 5 -25.12 17.32 24.98
N ALA A 6 -24.09 16.70 25.56
CA ALA A 6 -23.04 16.01 24.82
C ALA A 6 -22.99 14.54 25.19
N LEU A 7 -23.18 13.65 24.22
CA LEU A 7 -23.06 12.21 24.42
C LEU A 7 -21.66 11.77 24.02
N LEU A 8 -20.92 11.20 24.98
CA LEU A 8 -19.55 10.74 24.82
C LEU A 8 -19.49 9.22 24.98
N SER A 9 -19.04 8.51 23.97
CA SER A 9 -18.87 7.05 23.99
C SER A 9 -17.66 6.67 23.15
N VAL A 10 -16.50 6.54 23.79
CA VAL A 10 -15.22 6.34 23.11
C VAL A 10 -14.50 5.09 23.60
N SER A 11 -13.94 4.34 22.68
CA SER A 11 -13.02 3.22 22.93
C SER A 11 -11.64 3.75 23.34
N ASP A 12 -11.03 4.57 22.49
CA ASP A 12 -9.80 5.31 22.77
C ASP A 12 -10.11 6.59 23.55
N LYS A 13 -9.52 6.72 24.74
CA LYS A 13 -9.74 7.83 25.68
C LYS A 13 -8.69 8.95 25.56
N THR A 14 -7.83 8.90 24.53
CA THR A 14 -6.80 9.91 24.28
C THR A 14 -7.46 11.30 24.18
N GLY A 15 -7.01 12.26 24.97
CA GLY A 15 -7.50 13.64 24.99
C GLY A 15 -8.96 13.83 25.45
N LEU A 16 -9.68 12.75 25.79
CA LEU A 16 -11.09 12.80 26.13
C LEU A 16 -11.37 13.67 27.37
N LEU A 17 -10.54 13.58 28.42
CA LEU A 17 -10.76 14.31 29.65
C LEU A 17 -10.75 15.84 29.43
N ASP A 18 -9.76 16.33 28.68
CA ASP A 18 -9.65 17.76 28.39
C ASP A 18 -10.78 18.22 27.46
N PHE A 19 -11.18 17.37 26.51
CA PHE A 19 -12.34 17.61 25.67
C PHE A 19 -13.63 17.72 26.50
N ALA A 20 -13.88 16.76 27.39
CA ALA A 20 -15.05 16.76 28.28
C ALA A 20 -15.08 17.96 29.22
N LYS A 21 -13.95 18.35 29.83
CA LYS A 21 -13.83 19.58 30.64
C LYS A 21 -14.16 20.83 29.81
N GLY A 22 -13.66 20.91 28.59
CA GLY A 22 -13.96 22.02 27.68
C GLY A 22 -15.46 22.11 27.32
N LEU A 23 -16.12 20.96 27.12
CA LEU A 23 -17.57 20.90 26.89
C LEU A 23 -18.36 21.37 28.11
N VAL A 24 -17.99 20.93 29.31
CA VAL A 24 -18.62 21.40 30.57
C VAL A 24 -18.45 22.90 30.74
N ALA A 25 -17.27 23.44 30.50
CA ALA A 25 -17.01 24.88 30.54
C ALA A 25 -17.84 25.66 29.48
N ALA A 26 -18.17 25.03 28.34
CA ALA A 26 -19.05 25.56 27.31
C ALA A 26 -20.55 25.35 27.63
N GLY A 27 -20.89 24.84 28.83
CA GLY A 27 -22.28 24.70 29.30
C GLY A 27 -22.98 23.40 28.89
N TYR A 28 -22.24 22.38 28.47
CA TYR A 28 -22.82 21.08 28.12
C TYR A 28 -22.98 20.19 29.37
N GLU A 29 -24.12 19.51 29.46
CA GLU A 29 -24.34 18.37 30.32
C GLU A 29 -23.81 17.10 29.61
N LEU A 30 -23.01 16.31 30.31
CA LEU A 30 -22.39 15.12 29.73
C LEU A 30 -23.29 13.89 29.92
N ILE A 31 -23.46 13.13 28.82
CA ILE A 31 -24.11 11.81 28.81
C ILE A 31 -23.08 10.80 28.37
N SER A 32 -23.01 9.64 29.03
CA SER A 32 -22.05 8.60 28.61
C SER A 32 -22.50 7.19 29.00
N THR A 33 -21.78 6.18 28.52
CA THR A 33 -22.02 4.77 28.81
C THR A 33 -20.77 4.05 29.27
N GLY A 34 -20.95 2.96 30.03
CA GLY A 34 -19.90 1.97 30.35
C GLY A 34 -18.57 2.59 30.80
N GLY A 35 -17.47 2.07 30.24
CA GLY A 35 -16.13 2.50 30.66
C GLY A 35 -15.79 3.97 30.35
N THR A 36 -16.50 4.64 29.43
CA THR A 36 -16.31 6.09 29.20
C THR A 36 -16.95 6.88 30.35
N ALA A 37 -18.12 6.49 30.79
CA ALA A 37 -18.79 7.14 31.96
C ALA A 37 -17.96 6.99 33.24
N THR A 38 -17.47 5.78 33.52
CA THR A 38 -16.59 5.51 34.67
C THR A 38 -15.34 6.38 34.62
N TYR A 39 -14.63 6.40 33.48
CA TYR A 39 -13.41 7.20 33.29
C TYR A 39 -13.62 8.70 33.58
N LEU A 40 -14.74 9.27 33.11
CA LEU A 40 -15.03 10.69 33.33
C LEU A 40 -15.48 10.98 34.77
N LYS A 41 -16.27 10.09 35.38
CA LYS A 41 -16.69 10.20 36.79
C LYS A 41 -15.51 10.11 37.76
N ASP A 42 -14.59 9.16 37.51
CA ASP A 42 -13.36 9.00 38.31
C ASP A 42 -12.46 10.24 38.25
N ALA A 43 -12.55 11.00 37.13
CA ALA A 43 -11.86 12.27 36.96
C ALA A 43 -12.63 13.47 37.60
N GLY A 44 -13.72 13.23 38.30
CA GLY A 44 -14.50 14.25 39.02
C GLY A 44 -15.52 15.01 38.18
N LEU A 45 -15.88 14.53 36.99
CA LEU A 45 -16.91 15.15 36.17
C LEU A 45 -18.31 14.58 36.47
N GLU A 46 -19.32 15.44 36.46
CA GLU A 46 -20.72 15.01 36.52
C GLU A 46 -21.11 14.43 35.13
N VAL A 47 -21.55 13.18 35.12
CA VAL A 47 -21.94 12.46 33.88
C VAL A 47 -23.22 11.70 34.14
N LEU A 48 -24.22 11.94 33.32
CA LEU A 48 -25.45 11.16 33.23
C LEU A 48 -25.20 9.81 32.54
N ASP A 49 -25.68 8.75 33.15
CA ASP A 49 -25.69 7.45 32.45
C ASP A 49 -26.79 7.41 31.39
N VAL A 50 -26.51 6.79 30.25
CA VAL A 50 -27.52 6.63 29.19
C VAL A 50 -28.77 5.94 29.70
N ALA A 51 -28.66 4.97 30.61
CA ALA A 51 -29.79 4.30 31.24
C ALA A 51 -30.74 5.27 31.96
N SER A 52 -30.21 6.34 32.60
CA SER A 52 -31.03 7.36 33.21
C SER A 52 -31.76 8.26 32.23
N VAL A 53 -31.17 8.46 31.04
CA VAL A 53 -31.76 9.26 29.96
C VAL A 53 -32.83 8.45 29.17
N THR A 54 -32.60 7.17 29.01
CA THR A 54 -33.52 6.28 28.24
C THR A 54 -34.63 5.69 29.13
N GLY A 55 -34.43 5.66 30.46
CA GLY A 55 -35.29 4.89 31.35
C GLY A 55 -35.20 3.37 31.14
N PHE A 56 -34.22 2.90 30.38
CA PHE A 56 -34.06 1.50 30.03
C PHE A 56 -32.68 0.98 30.43
N PRO A 57 -32.56 -0.21 31.04
CA PRO A 57 -31.27 -0.76 31.45
C PRO A 57 -30.46 -1.21 30.24
N GLU A 58 -29.15 -1.27 30.39
CA GLU A 58 -28.27 -1.98 29.45
C GLU A 58 -28.57 -3.47 29.51
N ILE A 59 -28.73 -4.12 28.34
CA ILE A 59 -29.05 -5.54 28.21
C ILE A 59 -28.13 -6.22 27.21
N LEU A 60 -28.21 -7.57 27.15
CA LEU A 60 -27.43 -8.40 26.23
C LEU A 60 -25.92 -8.11 26.34
N GLU A 61 -25.41 -8.08 27.57
CA GLU A 61 -24.00 -7.84 27.88
C GLU A 61 -23.44 -6.53 27.26
N GLY A 62 -24.34 -5.52 27.13
CA GLY A 62 -23.95 -4.21 26.60
C GLY A 62 -24.16 -4.03 25.09
N ARG A 63 -24.63 -5.04 24.39
CA ARG A 63 -24.94 -4.91 22.94
C ARG A 63 -26.08 -3.92 22.66
N VAL A 64 -26.99 -3.74 23.62
CA VAL A 64 -28.10 -2.78 23.52
C VAL A 64 -28.06 -1.82 24.72
N LYS A 65 -27.71 -0.56 24.45
CA LYS A 65 -27.70 0.52 25.43
C LYS A 65 -28.04 1.89 24.82
N THR A 66 -27.52 2.20 23.64
CA THR A 66 -27.75 3.48 22.95
C THR A 66 -28.75 3.38 21.79
N LEU A 67 -29.12 2.18 21.36
CA LEU A 67 -30.15 1.96 20.34
C LEU A 67 -31.54 2.16 20.92
N HIS A 68 -31.88 3.40 21.22
CA HIS A 68 -33.13 3.76 21.88
C HIS A 68 -33.72 5.04 21.27
N PRO A 69 -35.08 5.14 21.15
CA PRO A 69 -35.72 6.33 20.59
C PRO A 69 -35.35 7.64 21.29
N ALA A 70 -35.14 7.65 22.61
CA ALA A 70 -34.72 8.83 23.36
C ALA A 70 -33.34 9.35 22.89
N ILE A 71 -32.42 8.47 22.53
CA ILE A 71 -31.09 8.84 22.01
C ILE A 71 -31.21 9.31 20.56
N HIS A 72 -31.73 8.44 19.69
CA HIS A 72 -31.80 8.74 18.26
C HIS A 72 -32.80 9.85 17.90
N GLY A 73 -33.89 9.99 18.65
CA GLY A 73 -34.80 11.12 18.56
C GLY A 73 -34.13 12.43 18.95
N GLY A 74 -33.35 12.45 20.05
CA GLY A 74 -32.56 13.62 20.47
C GLY A 74 -31.54 14.06 19.42
N LEU A 75 -30.95 13.12 18.67
CA LEU A 75 -29.98 13.36 17.59
C LEU A 75 -30.63 13.76 16.25
N LEU A 76 -31.72 13.10 15.86
CA LEU A 76 -32.33 13.23 14.53
C LEU A 76 -33.37 14.35 14.42
N ALA A 77 -33.91 14.83 15.55
CA ALA A 77 -34.95 15.84 15.52
C ALA A 77 -34.40 17.18 14.99
N LYS A 78 -35.02 17.69 13.92
CA LYS A 78 -34.73 18.99 13.35
C LYS A 78 -35.29 20.09 14.27
N ARG A 79 -34.44 21.07 14.64
CA ARG A 79 -34.85 22.17 15.56
C ARG A 79 -35.77 23.20 14.91
N ASP A 80 -35.75 23.27 13.59
CA ASP A 80 -36.59 24.20 12.78
C ASP A 80 -37.96 23.64 12.38
N SER A 81 -38.22 22.34 12.65
CA SER A 81 -39.50 21.67 12.34
C SER A 81 -40.46 21.71 13.51
N ASP A 82 -41.64 22.33 13.34
CA ASP A 82 -42.69 22.36 14.36
C ASP A 82 -43.14 20.95 14.72
N LEU A 83 -43.36 20.09 13.71
CA LEU A 83 -43.76 18.70 13.91
C LEU A 83 -42.72 17.92 14.75
N HIS A 84 -41.45 18.09 14.47
CA HIS A 84 -40.39 17.42 15.25
C HIS A 84 -40.34 17.91 16.69
N ARG A 85 -40.49 19.24 16.91
CA ARG A 85 -40.54 19.80 18.26
C ARG A 85 -41.72 19.28 19.06
N GLU A 86 -42.91 19.19 18.43
CA GLU A 86 -44.08 18.62 19.06
C GLU A 86 -43.89 17.18 19.43
N GLN A 87 -43.42 16.33 18.51
CA GLN A 87 -43.18 14.90 18.75
C GLN A 87 -42.12 14.65 19.83
N VAL A 88 -41.03 15.39 19.82
CA VAL A 88 -39.98 15.32 20.85
C VAL A 88 -40.56 15.67 22.22
N SER A 89 -41.37 16.72 22.32
CA SER A 89 -42.02 17.14 23.55
C SER A 89 -43.02 16.11 24.05
N GLN A 90 -43.90 15.60 23.19
CA GLN A 90 -44.90 14.56 23.51
C GLN A 90 -44.26 13.27 24.06
N ASN A 91 -43.10 12.91 23.52
CA ASN A 91 -42.37 11.69 23.90
C ASN A 91 -41.32 11.95 25.00
N GLN A 92 -41.24 13.15 25.54
CA GLN A 92 -40.28 13.52 26.63
C GLN A 92 -38.82 13.26 26.23
N ILE A 93 -38.50 13.51 24.94
CA ILE A 93 -37.14 13.34 24.42
C ILE A 93 -36.40 14.68 24.54
N ASP A 94 -35.24 14.66 25.14
CA ASP A 94 -34.32 15.79 25.20
C ASP A 94 -33.36 15.81 24.01
N TYR A 95 -33.03 17.00 23.51
CA TYR A 95 -32.08 17.15 22.43
C TYR A 95 -30.67 16.77 22.86
N ILE A 96 -29.90 16.20 21.95
CA ILE A 96 -28.46 15.96 22.06
C ILE A 96 -27.78 16.84 21.01
N ASP A 97 -26.94 17.76 21.46
CA ASP A 97 -26.36 18.82 20.63
C ASP A 97 -24.96 18.45 20.10
N LEU A 98 -24.30 17.50 20.79
CA LEU A 98 -23.01 17.01 20.41
C LEU A 98 -22.91 15.49 20.66
N VAL A 99 -22.31 14.77 19.71
CA VAL A 99 -21.92 13.36 19.87
C VAL A 99 -20.41 13.23 19.62
N CYS A 100 -19.74 12.58 20.53
CA CYS A 100 -18.34 12.17 20.37
C CYS A 100 -18.24 10.65 20.52
N VAL A 101 -17.94 9.97 19.44
CA VAL A 101 -17.82 8.51 19.39
C VAL A 101 -16.62 8.14 18.52
N ASN A 102 -15.70 7.35 19.05
CA ASN A 102 -14.79 6.59 18.20
C ASN A 102 -15.18 5.11 18.25
N LEU A 103 -15.07 4.45 17.11
CA LEU A 103 -15.49 3.06 16.94
C LEU A 103 -14.54 2.09 17.65
N TYR A 104 -15.01 0.90 17.94
CA TYR A 104 -14.15 -0.17 18.44
C TYR A 104 -13.02 -0.46 17.44
N PRO A 105 -11.82 -0.82 17.93
CA PRO A 105 -10.65 -1.03 17.09
C PRO A 105 -10.70 -2.39 16.39
N PHE A 106 -11.68 -2.60 15.50
CA PHE A 106 -11.90 -3.84 14.76
C PHE A 106 -10.64 -4.28 14.02
N GLU A 107 -10.02 -3.36 13.26
CA GLU A 107 -8.82 -3.64 12.47
C GLU A 107 -7.61 -4.05 13.34
N GLU A 108 -7.47 -3.45 14.53
CA GLU A 108 -6.44 -3.83 15.51
C GLU A 108 -6.72 -5.20 16.13
N THR A 109 -8.01 -5.51 16.34
CA THR A 109 -8.42 -6.81 16.88
C THR A 109 -8.11 -7.92 15.88
N VAL A 110 -8.43 -7.73 14.61
CA VAL A 110 -8.09 -8.69 13.53
C VAL A 110 -6.59 -8.96 13.43
N LYS A 111 -5.74 -7.95 13.70
CA LYS A 111 -4.27 -8.10 13.64
C LYS A 111 -3.66 -8.86 14.81
N LYS A 112 -4.42 -9.12 15.88
CA LYS A 112 -3.89 -9.86 17.04
C LYS A 112 -3.64 -11.32 16.71
N SER A 113 -2.45 -11.82 17.04
CA SER A 113 -2.12 -13.23 16.85
C SER A 113 -3.01 -14.11 17.73
N GLY A 114 -3.64 -15.12 17.14
CA GLY A 114 -4.45 -16.11 17.87
C GLY A 114 -5.84 -15.63 18.32
N VAL A 115 -6.31 -14.46 17.85
CA VAL A 115 -7.68 -13.99 18.11
C VAL A 115 -8.68 -14.97 17.47
N SER A 116 -9.74 -15.33 18.21
CA SER A 116 -10.83 -16.15 17.69
C SER A 116 -11.79 -15.34 16.84
N GLU A 117 -12.45 -16.00 15.88
CA GLU A 117 -13.51 -15.37 15.08
C GLU A 117 -14.63 -14.78 15.95
N ALA A 118 -15.00 -15.47 17.03
CA ALA A 118 -16.00 -15.00 17.97
C ALA A 118 -15.59 -13.66 18.64
N GLU A 119 -14.30 -13.50 19.00
CA GLU A 119 -13.77 -12.25 19.55
C GLU A 119 -13.76 -11.14 18.49
N VAL A 120 -13.45 -11.45 17.24
CA VAL A 120 -13.49 -10.47 16.15
C VAL A 120 -14.92 -9.99 15.93
N ILE A 121 -15.91 -10.92 15.88
CA ILE A 121 -17.32 -10.59 15.71
C ILE A 121 -17.84 -9.75 16.87
N GLU A 122 -17.45 -10.05 18.13
CA GLU A 122 -17.86 -9.28 19.30
C GLU A 122 -17.31 -7.83 19.28
N ASN A 123 -16.24 -7.58 18.58
CA ASN A 123 -15.67 -6.24 18.37
C ASN A 123 -16.31 -5.45 17.22
N ILE A 124 -17.38 -5.96 16.59
CA ILE A 124 -18.16 -5.19 15.62
C ILE A 124 -19.07 -4.21 16.38
N ASP A 125 -18.80 -2.92 16.21
CA ASP A 125 -19.58 -1.86 16.85
C ASP A 125 -20.87 -1.58 16.09
N ILE A 126 -22.02 -1.72 16.76
CA ILE A 126 -23.34 -1.42 16.21
C ILE A 126 -23.83 -0.04 16.66
N GLY A 127 -23.71 0.24 17.96
CA GLY A 127 -24.24 1.46 18.56
C GLY A 127 -23.49 2.73 18.13
N GLY A 128 -22.16 2.64 18.06
CA GLY A 128 -21.30 3.75 17.67
C GLY A 128 -21.59 4.25 16.26
N PRO A 129 -21.54 3.42 15.22
CA PRO A 129 -21.89 3.82 13.87
C PRO A 129 -23.32 4.37 13.75
N SER A 130 -24.29 3.78 14.48
CA SER A 130 -25.68 4.23 14.46
C SER A 130 -25.82 5.67 15.00
N MET A 131 -25.19 5.99 16.14
CA MET A 131 -25.17 7.33 16.70
C MET A 131 -24.44 8.33 15.82
N LEU A 132 -23.26 7.96 15.29
CA LEU A 132 -22.47 8.80 14.39
C LEU A 132 -23.29 9.17 13.13
N ARG A 133 -23.92 8.19 12.49
CA ARG A 133 -24.72 8.40 11.28
C ARG A 133 -25.97 9.24 11.54
N SER A 134 -26.63 9.05 12.71
CA SER A 134 -27.78 9.86 13.10
C SER A 134 -27.39 11.32 13.29
N ALA A 135 -26.33 11.60 14.04
CA ALA A 135 -25.81 12.96 14.24
C ALA A 135 -25.30 13.59 12.95
N ALA A 136 -24.56 12.85 12.12
CA ALA A 136 -24.05 13.33 10.83
C ALA A 136 -25.19 13.68 9.86
N LYS A 137 -26.29 12.91 9.85
CA LYS A 137 -27.48 13.22 9.05
C LYS A 137 -28.11 14.54 9.47
N ASN A 138 -28.08 14.86 10.77
CA ASN A 138 -28.62 16.09 11.33
C ASN A 138 -27.52 17.12 11.68
N HIS A 139 -26.44 17.21 10.89
CA HIS A 139 -25.32 18.11 11.14
C HIS A 139 -25.68 19.60 11.11
N GLN A 140 -26.86 19.96 10.65
CA GLN A 140 -27.36 21.32 10.75
C GLN A 140 -27.55 21.72 12.23
N ASP A 141 -27.98 20.77 13.06
CA ASP A 141 -28.30 21.01 14.47
C ASP A 141 -27.32 20.34 15.45
N VAL A 142 -26.65 19.27 15.05
CA VAL A 142 -25.81 18.43 15.90
C VAL A 142 -24.35 18.48 15.45
N THR A 143 -23.45 18.64 16.42
CA THR A 143 -22.02 18.47 16.20
C THR A 143 -21.64 17.00 16.39
N VAL A 144 -20.98 16.39 15.43
CA VAL A 144 -20.52 15.00 15.51
C VAL A 144 -19.01 14.92 15.42
N VAL A 145 -18.37 14.23 16.37
CA VAL A 145 -16.91 14.07 16.44
C VAL A 145 -16.58 12.59 16.49
N CYS A 146 -15.76 12.12 15.55
CA CYS A 146 -15.33 10.72 15.48
C CYS A 146 -13.80 10.55 15.53
N ASP A 147 -13.06 11.63 15.71
CA ASP A 147 -11.61 11.62 15.70
C ASP A 147 -11.06 12.62 16.72
N VAL A 148 -10.09 12.18 17.51
CA VAL A 148 -9.41 12.98 18.55
C VAL A 148 -8.73 14.23 17.98
N ALA A 149 -8.26 14.18 16.73
CA ALA A 149 -7.63 15.31 16.06
C ALA A 149 -8.58 16.51 15.87
N ASP A 150 -9.90 16.32 15.96
CA ASP A 150 -10.89 17.37 15.84
C ASP A 150 -11.25 18.06 17.17
N TYR A 151 -10.86 17.51 18.32
CA TYR A 151 -11.16 18.05 19.65
C TYR A 151 -10.72 19.52 19.81
N PRO A 152 -9.47 19.89 19.49
CA PRO A 152 -9.01 21.27 19.65
C PRO A 152 -9.80 22.27 18.83
N ALA A 153 -10.14 21.92 17.57
CA ALA A 153 -10.89 22.82 16.69
C ALA A 153 -12.32 23.04 17.18
N VAL A 154 -12.98 21.99 17.68
CA VAL A 154 -14.33 22.08 18.27
C VAL A 154 -14.32 22.94 19.51
N LEU A 155 -13.38 22.72 20.44
CA LEU A 155 -13.27 23.51 21.67
C LEU A 155 -12.93 24.97 21.39
N ALA A 156 -12.07 25.25 20.42
CA ALA A 156 -11.74 26.62 20.03
C ALA A 156 -12.97 27.39 19.53
N GLU A 157 -13.80 26.80 18.66
CA GLU A 157 -15.03 27.45 18.20
C GLU A 157 -16.07 27.61 19.31
N LEU A 158 -16.18 26.64 20.21
CA LEU A 158 -17.07 26.75 21.37
C LEU A 158 -16.64 27.88 22.30
N ALA A 159 -15.35 28.03 22.57
CA ALA A 159 -14.81 29.10 23.42
C ALA A 159 -14.97 30.49 22.79
N GLU A 160 -14.72 30.59 21.46
CA GLU A 160 -14.78 31.86 20.74
C GLU A 160 -16.21 32.30 20.44
N LYS A 161 -17.09 31.37 20.01
CA LYS A 161 -18.41 31.66 19.41
C LYS A 161 -19.59 31.13 20.21
N GLY A 162 -19.33 30.34 21.28
CA GLY A 162 -20.38 29.64 22.04
C GLY A 162 -21.07 28.51 21.27
N GLN A 163 -20.64 28.25 20.04
CA GLN A 163 -21.20 27.20 19.19
C GLN A 163 -20.20 26.77 18.10
N VAL A 164 -20.34 25.54 17.62
CA VAL A 164 -19.59 25.05 16.45
C VAL A 164 -20.25 25.58 15.17
N SER A 165 -19.45 26.09 14.25
CA SER A 165 -19.96 26.67 13.00
C SER A 165 -20.59 25.61 12.08
N ALA A 166 -21.55 26.01 11.24
CA ALA A 166 -22.18 25.11 10.27
C ALA A 166 -21.16 24.48 9.31
N ALA A 167 -20.11 25.23 8.93
CA ALA A 167 -19.04 24.73 8.08
C ALA A 167 -18.25 23.61 8.75
N THR A 168 -17.90 23.77 10.04
CA THR A 168 -17.21 22.74 10.83
C THR A 168 -18.11 21.53 11.04
N ARG A 169 -19.38 21.71 11.42
CA ARG A 169 -20.33 20.60 11.56
C ARG A 169 -20.47 19.78 10.27
N ARG A 170 -20.55 20.46 9.10
CA ARG A 170 -20.61 19.78 7.80
C ARG A 170 -19.32 19.00 7.51
N ARG A 171 -18.14 19.58 7.78
CA ARG A 171 -16.85 18.89 7.62
C ARG A 171 -16.77 17.64 8.49
N LEU A 172 -17.16 17.75 9.75
CA LEU A 172 -17.19 16.63 10.69
C LEU A 172 -18.18 15.52 10.26
N ALA A 173 -19.35 15.90 9.75
CA ALA A 173 -20.32 14.94 9.22
C ALA A 173 -19.80 14.17 8.01
N ILE A 174 -19.10 14.85 7.08
CA ILE A 174 -18.42 14.19 5.96
C ILE A 174 -17.40 13.16 6.47
N LYS A 175 -16.60 13.55 7.48
CA LYS A 175 -15.60 12.63 8.08
C LYS A 175 -16.25 11.38 8.68
N VAL A 176 -17.42 11.51 9.32
CA VAL A 176 -18.18 10.37 9.83
C VAL A 176 -18.54 9.38 8.72
N TYR A 177 -19.08 9.86 7.59
CA TYR A 177 -19.45 8.95 6.50
C TYR A 177 -18.23 8.24 5.90
N HIS A 178 -17.08 8.92 5.78
CA HIS A 178 -15.84 8.25 5.38
C HIS A 178 -15.41 7.21 6.40
N ARG A 179 -15.49 7.53 7.71
CA ARG A 179 -15.07 6.60 8.78
C ARG A 179 -15.97 5.36 8.83
N THR A 180 -17.29 5.53 8.77
CA THR A 180 -18.22 4.39 8.80
C THR A 180 -18.13 3.53 7.54
N ALA A 181 -17.94 4.13 6.36
CA ALA A 181 -17.73 3.39 5.13
C ALA A 181 -16.43 2.56 5.17
N ALA A 182 -15.33 3.13 5.68
CA ALA A 182 -14.07 2.41 5.84
C ALA A 182 -14.19 1.28 6.87
N TYR A 183 -14.93 1.49 7.95
CA TYR A 183 -15.20 0.50 8.98
C TYR A 183 -15.98 -0.69 8.43
N ASP A 184 -17.08 -0.45 7.71
CA ASP A 184 -17.88 -1.49 7.07
C ASP A 184 -17.07 -2.25 6.00
N ALA A 185 -16.22 -1.54 5.22
CA ALA A 185 -15.32 -2.14 4.26
C ALA A 185 -14.30 -3.10 4.91
N ALA A 186 -13.77 -2.74 6.10
CA ALA A 186 -12.84 -3.58 6.83
C ALA A 186 -13.52 -4.87 7.35
N ILE A 187 -14.78 -4.77 7.82
CA ILE A 187 -15.58 -5.91 8.27
C ILE A 187 -15.89 -6.84 7.09
N ALA A 188 -16.40 -6.29 5.98
CA ALA A 188 -16.72 -7.07 4.79
C ALA A 188 -15.50 -7.84 4.28
N ARG A 189 -14.38 -7.16 4.16
CA ARG A 189 -13.11 -7.78 3.73
C ARG A 189 -12.65 -8.91 4.66
N TYR A 190 -12.82 -8.76 5.99
CA TYR A 190 -12.49 -9.81 6.94
C TYR A 190 -13.26 -11.09 6.64
N PHE A 191 -14.58 -11.00 6.42
CA PHE A 191 -15.39 -12.16 6.09
C PHE A 191 -15.06 -12.72 4.71
N ASP A 192 -14.90 -11.87 3.68
CA ASP A 192 -14.49 -12.31 2.35
C ASP A 192 -13.20 -13.13 2.37
N GLN A 193 -12.21 -12.69 3.16
CA GLN A 193 -10.93 -13.38 3.30
C GLN A 193 -11.05 -14.68 4.09
N ALA A 194 -11.84 -14.70 5.16
CA ALA A 194 -12.06 -15.90 5.99
C ALA A 194 -12.74 -17.01 5.19
N ASP A 195 -13.69 -16.66 4.34
CA ASP A 195 -14.47 -17.60 3.54
C ASP A 195 -13.92 -17.81 2.10
N HIS A 196 -12.79 -17.18 1.77
CA HIS A 196 -12.18 -17.20 0.42
C HIS A 196 -13.16 -16.78 -0.69
N LEU A 197 -13.98 -15.76 -0.44
CA LEU A 197 -15.01 -15.29 -1.37
C LEU A 197 -14.47 -14.21 -2.32
N VAL A 198 -14.98 -14.24 -3.55
CA VAL A 198 -14.92 -13.10 -4.46
C VAL A 198 -16.20 -12.31 -4.29
N PRO A 199 -16.17 -11.08 -3.73
CA PRO A 199 -17.40 -10.36 -3.39
C PRO A 199 -18.12 -9.86 -4.65
N ASP A 200 -19.46 -9.89 -4.63
CA ASP A 200 -20.30 -9.28 -5.69
C ASP A 200 -20.13 -7.75 -5.77
N THR A 201 -19.80 -7.13 -4.64
CA THR A 201 -19.52 -5.69 -4.54
C THR A 201 -18.18 -5.48 -3.85
N LEU A 202 -17.21 -4.98 -4.59
CA LEU A 202 -15.90 -4.65 -4.04
C LEU A 202 -15.90 -3.27 -3.38
N THR A 203 -15.49 -3.21 -2.13
CA THR A 203 -15.25 -1.95 -1.41
C THR A 203 -13.79 -1.83 -1.02
N LEU A 204 -13.12 -0.78 -1.48
CA LEU A 204 -11.73 -0.48 -1.17
C LEU A 204 -11.65 0.76 -0.28
N SER A 205 -10.87 0.68 0.77
CA SER A 205 -10.60 1.79 1.68
C SER A 205 -9.11 2.10 1.73
N TYR A 206 -8.78 3.36 1.47
CA TYR A 206 -7.42 3.89 1.54
C TYR A 206 -7.45 5.25 2.24
N LYS A 207 -6.44 5.52 3.06
CA LYS A 207 -6.28 6.78 3.76
C LYS A 207 -5.39 7.72 2.96
N LEU A 208 -5.79 8.99 2.85
CA LEU A 208 -4.94 10.02 2.24
C LEU A 208 -3.69 10.22 3.11
N GLU A 209 -2.53 9.95 2.51
CA GLU A 209 -1.22 10.22 3.12
C GLU A 209 -0.73 11.60 2.73
N ASP A 210 -0.69 11.88 1.42
CA ASP A 210 -0.14 13.11 0.88
C ASP A 210 -0.89 13.67 -0.32
N SER A 211 -0.89 15.01 -0.41
CA SER A 211 -1.17 15.72 -1.66
C SER A 211 0.13 15.94 -2.40
N LEU A 212 0.29 15.26 -3.53
CA LEU A 212 1.51 15.34 -4.33
C LEU A 212 1.57 16.65 -5.12
N ARG A 213 2.79 17.09 -5.44
CA ARG A 213 3.00 18.34 -6.17
C ARG A 213 2.30 18.34 -7.53
N TYR A 214 2.33 17.20 -8.23
CA TYR A 214 1.65 16.90 -9.49
C TYR A 214 1.68 15.40 -9.73
N GLY A 215 0.93 14.90 -10.70
CA GLY A 215 0.89 13.52 -11.10
C GLY A 215 2.08 13.11 -11.97
N GLU A 216 1.85 12.23 -12.93
CA GLU A 216 2.87 11.81 -13.88
C GLU A 216 3.38 13.01 -14.71
N ASN A 217 2.50 13.95 -15.00
CA ASN A 217 2.80 15.19 -15.72
C ASN A 217 2.43 16.43 -14.89
N PRO A 218 3.13 17.59 -15.08
CA PRO A 218 2.95 18.77 -14.26
C PRO A 218 1.55 19.37 -14.21
N HIS A 219 0.72 19.13 -15.22
CA HIS A 219 -0.67 19.64 -15.29
C HIS A 219 -1.68 18.74 -14.57
N GLN A 220 -1.29 17.54 -14.12
CA GLN A 220 -2.15 16.57 -13.47
C GLN A 220 -2.07 16.75 -11.95
N LYS A 221 -3.22 16.87 -11.29
CA LYS A 221 -3.30 16.78 -9.82
C LYS A 221 -3.15 15.32 -9.38
N ALA A 222 -2.50 15.09 -8.24
CA ALA A 222 -2.31 13.76 -7.71
C ALA A 222 -2.30 13.72 -6.19
N TRP A 223 -2.67 12.57 -5.67
CA TRP A 223 -2.73 12.27 -4.24
C TRP A 223 -2.17 10.87 -4.00
N HIS A 224 -1.49 10.71 -2.90
CA HIS A 224 -1.02 9.41 -2.43
C HIS A 224 -1.95 8.92 -1.33
N TYR A 225 -2.53 7.76 -1.54
CA TYR A 225 -3.36 7.07 -0.56
C TYR A 225 -2.67 5.77 -0.16
N VAL A 226 -2.73 5.42 1.12
CA VAL A 226 -2.12 4.23 1.70
C VAL A 226 -3.18 3.29 2.26
N SER A 227 -2.90 1.99 2.24
CA SER A 227 -3.75 0.98 2.84
C SER A 227 -3.56 0.96 4.36
N ASP A 228 -4.63 0.72 5.11
CA ASP A 228 -4.56 0.44 6.54
C ASP A 228 -3.95 -0.96 6.84
N GLN A 229 -3.79 -1.78 5.82
CA GLN A 229 -3.17 -3.11 5.86
C GLN A 229 -1.81 -3.12 5.15
N ALA A 230 -0.94 -2.15 5.45
CA ALA A 230 0.40 -2.16 4.88
C ALA A 230 1.15 -3.45 5.26
N GLU A 231 1.66 -4.13 4.25
CA GLU A 231 2.61 -5.23 4.44
C GLU A 231 3.96 -4.69 4.96
N SER A 232 4.76 -5.58 5.53
CA SER A 232 6.04 -5.20 6.14
C SER A 232 7.09 -4.71 5.14
N TYR A 233 6.96 -5.04 3.85
CA TYR A 233 7.93 -4.69 2.80
C TYR A 233 7.27 -3.79 1.74
N THR A 234 7.00 -2.54 2.11
CA THR A 234 6.38 -1.53 1.25
C THR A 234 7.04 -0.17 1.44
N LEU A 235 6.77 0.78 0.57
CA LEU A 235 7.21 2.17 0.76
C LEU A 235 6.60 2.81 2.01
N GLN A 236 5.43 2.36 2.45
CA GLN A 236 4.78 2.83 3.67
C GLN A 236 5.52 2.37 4.93
N SER A 237 6.15 1.19 4.90
CA SER A 237 6.96 0.67 6.00
C SER A 237 8.41 1.18 5.98
N ALA A 238 8.83 1.86 4.92
CA ALA A 238 10.15 2.44 4.80
C ALA A 238 10.29 3.74 5.60
N THR A 239 11.46 3.96 6.20
CA THR A 239 11.76 5.17 6.95
C THR A 239 12.57 6.14 6.11
N GLN A 240 12.06 7.35 5.91
CA GLN A 240 12.82 8.41 5.24
C GLN A 240 13.91 8.97 6.16
N LEU A 241 15.17 8.86 5.74
CA LEU A 241 16.34 9.34 6.48
C LEU A 241 16.81 10.71 6.01
N HIS A 242 16.53 11.07 4.74
CA HIS A 242 16.95 12.33 4.13
C HIS A 242 16.17 12.67 2.86
N GLY A 243 16.20 13.96 2.49
CA GLY A 243 15.72 14.48 1.22
C GLY A 243 14.28 14.98 1.27
N LYS A 244 13.75 15.31 0.09
CA LYS A 244 12.38 15.78 -0.10
C LYS A 244 11.42 14.60 -0.14
N GLN A 245 10.13 14.88 0.05
CA GLN A 245 9.05 13.94 -0.19
C GLN A 245 9.11 13.34 -1.61
N MET A 246 8.66 12.10 -1.77
CA MET A 246 8.58 11.44 -3.08
C MET A 246 7.56 12.12 -3.98
N SER A 247 7.85 12.22 -5.26
CA SER A 247 6.88 12.60 -6.29
C SER A 247 6.07 11.38 -6.74
N TYR A 248 5.01 11.60 -7.53
CA TYR A 248 4.21 10.55 -8.15
C TYR A 248 5.10 9.52 -8.88
N ASN A 249 5.99 10.00 -9.77
CA ASN A 249 6.91 9.11 -10.51
C ASN A 249 7.92 8.42 -9.59
N ASN A 250 8.38 9.11 -8.53
CA ASN A 250 9.28 8.48 -7.56
C ASN A 250 8.62 7.31 -6.82
N LEU A 251 7.34 7.44 -6.44
CA LEU A 251 6.60 6.36 -5.78
C LEU A 251 6.44 5.14 -6.70
N GLN A 252 6.12 5.37 -7.99
CA GLN A 252 6.00 4.30 -8.98
C GLN A 252 7.34 3.57 -9.19
N ASP A 253 8.41 4.33 -9.43
CA ASP A 253 9.74 3.76 -9.70
C ASP A 253 10.32 3.05 -8.47
N ALA A 254 10.14 3.63 -7.28
CA ALA A 254 10.59 3.01 -6.03
C ALA A 254 9.82 1.73 -5.71
N SER A 255 8.51 1.69 -5.96
CA SER A 255 7.71 0.46 -5.82
C SER A 255 8.20 -0.63 -6.78
N ALA A 256 8.43 -0.28 -8.05
CA ALA A 256 8.98 -1.24 -9.03
C ALA A 256 10.38 -1.75 -8.63
N ALA A 257 11.22 -0.89 -8.04
CA ALA A 257 12.54 -1.30 -7.56
C ALA A 257 12.46 -2.28 -6.39
N LEU A 258 11.52 -2.06 -5.44
CA LEU A 258 11.27 -2.98 -4.33
C LEU A 258 10.73 -4.33 -4.80
N ASP A 259 9.81 -4.34 -5.77
CA ASP A 259 9.25 -5.58 -6.33
C ASP A 259 10.37 -6.47 -6.92
N ILE A 260 11.31 -5.85 -7.68
CA ILE A 260 12.44 -6.59 -8.25
C ILE A 260 13.42 -7.04 -7.17
N LEU A 261 13.74 -6.16 -6.22
CA LEU A 261 14.70 -6.46 -5.16
C LEU A 261 14.22 -7.63 -4.28
N ASN A 262 12.90 -7.74 -4.08
CA ASN A 262 12.28 -8.80 -3.29
C ASN A 262 12.46 -10.21 -3.89
N GLU A 263 12.74 -10.35 -5.19
CA GLU A 263 13.08 -11.64 -5.83
C GLU A 263 14.42 -12.21 -5.33
N PHE A 264 15.25 -11.37 -4.69
CA PHE A 264 16.61 -11.69 -4.26
C PHE A 264 16.76 -11.69 -2.73
N GLN A 265 15.69 -12.08 -1.99
CA GLN A 265 15.77 -12.18 -0.53
C GLN A 265 16.90 -13.14 -0.10
N GLY A 266 17.66 -12.72 0.92
CA GLY A 266 18.80 -13.50 1.43
C GLY A 266 20.06 -13.46 0.55
N GLN A 267 20.04 -12.69 -0.55
CA GLN A 267 21.19 -12.45 -1.42
C GLN A 267 21.54 -10.96 -1.44
N THR A 268 22.82 -10.64 -1.56
CA THR A 268 23.24 -9.25 -1.77
C THR A 268 22.96 -8.87 -3.21
N ALA A 269 22.00 -7.97 -3.41
CA ALA A 269 21.54 -7.54 -4.73
C ALA A 269 21.44 -6.01 -4.80
N CYS A 270 21.66 -5.50 -6.01
CA CYS A 270 21.42 -4.11 -6.36
C CYS A 270 20.52 -4.05 -7.60
N VAL A 271 19.47 -3.24 -7.51
CA VAL A 271 18.48 -3.00 -8.57
C VAL A 271 18.47 -1.51 -8.89
N VAL A 272 18.62 -1.18 -10.15
CA VAL A 272 18.50 0.20 -10.66
C VAL A 272 17.28 0.28 -11.56
N VAL A 273 16.36 1.19 -11.24
CA VAL A 273 15.10 1.38 -11.96
C VAL A 273 15.02 2.78 -12.54
N LYS A 274 14.48 2.86 -13.77
CA LYS A 274 14.07 4.10 -14.40
C LYS A 274 12.80 3.86 -15.21
N HIS A 275 11.78 4.72 -15.00
CA HIS A 275 10.47 4.60 -15.67
C HIS A 275 9.82 3.22 -15.47
N MET A 276 9.88 2.74 -14.21
CA MET A 276 9.32 1.45 -13.76
C MET A 276 9.94 0.20 -14.43
N ASN A 277 11.03 0.33 -15.17
CA ASN A 277 11.77 -0.79 -15.72
C ASN A 277 13.17 -0.86 -15.09
N PRO A 278 13.71 -2.06 -14.87
CA PRO A 278 15.11 -2.18 -14.50
C PRO A 278 16.00 -1.74 -15.64
N CYS A 279 17.05 -1.00 -15.37
CA CYS A 279 18.13 -0.69 -16.32
C CYS A 279 19.44 -1.38 -15.92
N GLY A 280 19.57 -1.81 -14.68
CA GLY A 280 20.69 -2.60 -14.20
C GLY A 280 20.32 -3.38 -12.95
N VAL A 281 20.58 -4.69 -12.94
CA VAL A 281 20.40 -5.56 -11.77
C VAL A 281 21.60 -6.47 -11.65
N ALA A 282 22.11 -6.61 -10.44
CA ALA A 282 23.22 -7.53 -10.20
C ALA A 282 23.25 -8.08 -8.77
N LEU A 283 23.81 -9.27 -8.66
CA LEU A 283 24.24 -9.93 -7.43
C LEU A 283 25.72 -9.67 -7.18
N GLY A 284 26.11 -9.60 -5.92
CA GLY A 284 27.52 -9.45 -5.55
C GLY A 284 27.85 -10.11 -4.22
N ALA A 285 29.13 -10.38 -3.98
CA ALA A 285 29.62 -10.82 -2.68
C ALA A 285 29.58 -9.68 -1.63
N SER A 286 29.49 -8.44 -2.08
CA SER A 286 29.31 -7.25 -1.27
C SER A 286 28.34 -6.26 -1.92
N VAL A 287 27.80 -5.33 -1.12
CA VAL A 287 26.91 -4.26 -1.62
C VAL A 287 27.63 -3.43 -2.70
N LYS A 288 28.91 -3.14 -2.50
CA LYS A 288 29.70 -2.41 -3.49
C LYS A 288 29.82 -3.16 -4.82
N GLU A 289 30.11 -4.45 -4.78
CA GLU A 289 30.21 -5.28 -5.99
C GLU A 289 28.86 -5.36 -6.73
N ALA A 290 27.77 -5.61 -5.98
CA ALA A 290 26.43 -5.63 -6.57
C ALA A 290 26.09 -4.30 -7.25
N PHE A 291 26.41 -3.16 -6.60
CA PHE A 291 26.16 -1.84 -7.19
C PHE A 291 27.07 -1.59 -8.41
N ASP A 292 28.37 -1.88 -8.33
CA ASP A 292 29.29 -1.65 -9.46
C ASP A 292 28.86 -2.46 -10.70
N LYS A 293 28.49 -3.72 -10.53
CA LYS A 293 27.94 -4.56 -11.62
C LYS A 293 26.60 -4.01 -12.17
N ALA A 294 25.67 -3.61 -11.28
CA ALA A 294 24.40 -3.03 -11.72
C ALA A 294 24.59 -1.70 -12.47
N TYR A 295 25.56 -0.89 -12.06
CA TYR A 295 25.97 0.33 -12.75
C TYR A 295 26.53 0.03 -14.16
N GLU A 296 27.38 -0.99 -14.28
CA GLU A 296 28.02 -1.39 -15.54
C GLU A 296 27.05 -1.97 -16.58
N ALA A 297 25.85 -2.40 -16.13
CA ALA A 297 24.81 -2.90 -17.04
C ALA A 297 24.28 -1.79 -17.96
N ASP A 298 24.05 -0.58 -17.41
CA ASP A 298 23.64 0.59 -18.20
C ASP A 298 24.06 1.89 -17.47
N PRO A 299 25.32 2.35 -17.67
CA PRO A 299 25.82 3.54 -17.00
C PRO A 299 25.18 4.85 -17.49
N VAL A 300 24.43 4.81 -18.58
CA VAL A 300 23.73 5.99 -19.13
C VAL A 300 22.35 6.12 -18.49
N SER A 301 21.57 5.05 -18.45
CA SER A 301 20.20 5.10 -17.94
C SER A 301 20.11 5.27 -16.44
N ILE A 302 21.12 4.88 -15.68
CA ILE A 302 21.16 5.04 -14.23
C ILE A 302 21.09 6.52 -13.77
N PHE A 303 21.50 7.46 -14.62
CA PHE A 303 21.44 8.88 -14.32
C PHE A 303 20.00 9.34 -14.06
N GLY A 304 19.75 9.85 -12.86
CA GLY A 304 18.40 10.23 -12.38
C GLY A 304 17.52 9.03 -12.06
N GLY A 305 18.06 7.81 -11.96
CA GLY A 305 17.34 6.61 -11.57
C GLY A 305 17.18 6.45 -10.07
N ILE A 306 16.56 5.35 -9.70
CA ILE A 306 16.38 4.87 -8.32
C ILE A 306 17.23 3.63 -8.12
N VAL A 307 17.95 3.57 -7.02
CA VAL A 307 18.76 2.42 -6.62
C VAL A 307 18.15 1.78 -5.39
N ALA A 308 17.91 0.46 -5.46
CA ALA A 308 17.46 -0.35 -4.32
C ALA A 308 18.47 -1.46 -4.03
N ILE A 309 18.80 -1.68 -2.76
CA ILE A 309 19.90 -2.56 -2.33
C ILE A 309 19.46 -3.41 -1.14
N ASN A 310 19.64 -4.73 -1.26
CA ASN A 310 19.59 -5.64 -0.11
C ASN A 310 20.92 -5.57 0.64
N GLY A 311 20.89 -5.02 1.85
CA GLY A 311 22.04 -4.89 2.73
C GLY A 311 22.30 -3.46 3.21
N VAL A 312 23.42 -3.31 3.92
CA VAL A 312 23.85 -2.04 4.51
C VAL A 312 24.84 -1.34 3.59
N VAL A 313 24.56 -0.10 3.23
CA VAL A 313 25.44 0.73 2.39
C VAL A 313 26.64 1.17 3.21
N ASP A 314 27.84 0.72 2.83
CA ASP A 314 29.11 1.11 3.39
C ASP A 314 29.66 2.41 2.77
N LEU A 315 30.74 2.97 3.33
CA LEU A 315 31.35 4.21 2.82
C LEU A 315 31.82 4.06 1.36
N ALA A 316 32.43 2.93 1.00
CA ALA A 316 32.96 2.72 -0.35
C ALA A 316 31.85 2.66 -1.41
N THR A 317 30.70 2.06 -1.07
CA THR A 317 29.48 2.09 -1.91
C THR A 317 28.91 3.50 -1.97
N ALA A 318 28.85 4.21 -0.83
CA ALA A 318 28.32 5.57 -0.77
C ALA A 318 29.14 6.55 -1.63
N GLU A 319 30.46 6.41 -1.71
CA GLU A 319 31.30 7.20 -2.59
C GLU A 319 30.95 7.02 -4.07
N ARG A 320 30.68 5.77 -4.49
CA ARG A 320 30.21 5.45 -5.85
C ARG A 320 28.84 6.04 -6.13
N LEU A 321 27.88 5.85 -5.24
CA LEU A 321 26.53 6.41 -5.32
C LEU A 321 26.55 7.95 -5.32
N HIS A 322 27.42 8.55 -4.50
CA HIS A 322 27.56 9.99 -4.42
C HIS A 322 28.11 10.62 -5.71
N ALA A 323 28.90 9.90 -6.49
CA ALA A 323 29.47 10.41 -7.75
C ALA A 323 28.41 10.57 -8.85
N ILE A 324 27.23 9.94 -8.74
CA ILE A 324 26.20 9.89 -9.76
C ILE A 324 24.98 10.74 -9.33
N PHE A 325 24.29 11.38 -10.26
CA PHE A 325 22.99 11.98 -9.97
C PHE A 325 21.94 10.88 -9.86
N LEU A 326 21.38 10.69 -8.66
CA LEU A 326 20.33 9.75 -8.33
C LEU A 326 19.16 10.48 -7.66
N GLU A 327 17.94 10.00 -7.87
CA GLU A 327 16.75 10.54 -7.23
C GLU A 327 16.51 9.95 -5.84
N ILE A 328 16.64 8.60 -5.72
CA ILE A 328 16.35 7.86 -4.50
C ILE A 328 17.35 6.71 -4.33
N ILE A 329 17.72 6.45 -3.09
CA ILE A 329 18.40 5.22 -2.67
C ILE A 329 17.53 4.56 -1.58
N LEU A 330 17.19 3.29 -1.79
CA LEU A 330 16.48 2.41 -0.88
C LEU A 330 17.47 1.34 -0.40
N ALA A 331 17.70 1.19 0.89
CA ALA A 331 18.60 0.17 1.44
C ALA A 331 18.11 -0.34 2.79
N GLU A 332 18.50 -1.53 3.19
CA GLU A 332 18.19 -2.08 4.53
C GLU A 332 18.85 -1.27 5.66
N GLY A 333 19.94 -0.58 5.35
CA GLY A 333 20.63 0.30 6.29
C GLY A 333 21.75 1.09 5.64
N TYR A 334 22.35 1.97 6.42
CA TYR A 334 23.49 2.79 6.03
C TYR A 334 24.48 2.88 7.19
N GLU A 335 25.76 2.68 6.94
CA GLU A 335 26.79 3.05 7.91
C GLU A 335 26.78 4.57 8.17
N ALA A 336 27.17 5.00 9.34
CA ALA A 336 27.09 6.42 9.74
C ALA A 336 27.85 7.34 8.76
N GLU A 337 29.07 6.99 8.40
CA GLU A 337 29.91 7.77 7.47
C GLU A 337 29.34 7.78 6.04
N ALA A 338 28.74 6.65 5.60
CA ALA A 338 28.04 6.55 4.32
C ALA A 338 26.82 7.48 4.27
N LEU A 339 26.00 7.45 5.32
CA LEU A 339 24.81 8.29 5.45
C LEU A 339 25.18 9.78 5.45
N ASP A 340 26.22 10.16 6.20
CA ASP A 340 26.70 11.55 6.27
C ASP A 340 27.23 12.05 4.93
N LEU A 341 27.90 11.18 4.16
CA LEU A 341 28.37 11.51 2.82
C LEU A 341 27.16 11.74 1.86
N LEU A 342 26.21 10.82 1.84
CA LEU A 342 25.05 10.89 0.93
C LEU A 342 24.14 12.08 1.26
N LYS A 343 23.98 12.44 2.53
CA LYS A 343 23.22 13.62 2.99
C LYS A 343 23.73 14.95 2.45
N LYS A 344 24.99 15.03 2.01
CA LYS A 344 25.53 16.25 1.37
C LYS A 344 24.77 16.63 0.09
N LYS A 345 24.10 15.66 -0.56
CA LYS A 345 23.23 15.90 -1.71
C LYS A 345 21.80 16.25 -1.27
N LYS A 346 21.47 17.51 -1.13
CA LYS A 346 20.20 18.05 -0.60
C LYS A 346 18.93 17.46 -1.22
N ASN A 347 18.98 17.06 -2.48
CA ASN A 347 17.80 16.57 -3.21
C ASN A 347 17.72 15.03 -3.28
N LEU A 348 18.78 14.33 -2.88
CA LEU A 348 18.81 12.87 -2.85
C LEU A 348 17.91 12.38 -1.71
N ARG A 349 17.01 11.46 -2.02
CA ARG A 349 16.13 10.84 -1.02
C ARG A 349 16.77 9.54 -0.55
N LEU A 350 16.90 9.38 0.75
CA LEU A 350 17.44 8.18 1.37
C LEU A 350 16.37 7.53 2.22
N TYR A 351 16.08 6.28 1.95
CA TYR A 351 15.11 5.49 2.68
C TYR A 351 15.75 4.23 3.23
N GLN A 352 15.42 3.92 4.48
CA GLN A 352 15.69 2.62 5.06
C GLN A 352 14.46 1.75 4.87
N ILE A 353 14.64 0.58 4.23
CA ILE A 353 13.60 -0.41 4.00
C ILE A 353 13.75 -1.58 4.98
N PRO A 354 12.66 -2.26 5.36
CA PRO A 354 12.76 -3.52 6.10
C PRO A 354 13.40 -4.62 5.23
N GLN A 355 13.85 -5.67 5.88
CA GLN A 355 14.35 -6.87 5.18
C GLN A 355 13.17 -7.64 4.60
N GLY A 356 13.17 -7.86 3.29
CA GLY A 356 12.26 -8.71 2.55
C GLY A 356 10.82 -8.84 3.06
N GLY A 357 9.93 -9.33 2.25
CA GLY A 357 8.54 -9.55 2.65
C GLY A 357 7.76 -10.40 1.66
N ASN A 358 6.58 -10.83 2.05
CA ASN A 358 5.65 -11.49 1.15
C ASN A 358 4.81 -10.41 0.44
N LEU A 359 4.96 -10.29 -0.88
CA LEU A 359 4.19 -9.37 -1.72
C LEU A 359 2.96 -10.09 -2.29
N ALA A 360 2.09 -10.58 -1.42
CA ALA A 360 0.89 -11.34 -1.81
C ALA A 360 -0.33 -10.48 -2.17
N GLN A 361 -0.23 -9.15 -2.08
CA GLN A 361 -1.37 -8.26 -2.32
C GLN A 361 -1.85 -8.36 -3.78
N PRO A 362 -3.18 -8.46 -4.00
CA PRO A 362 -3.75 -8.41 -5.32
C PRO A 362 -3.36 -7.12 -6.06
N GLN A 363 -3.08 -7.25 -7.34
CA GLN A 363 -2.81 -6.12 -8.22
C GLN A 363 -4.12 -5.52 -8.72
N ILE A 364 -4.27 -4.21 -8.58
CA ILE A 364 -5.44 -3.46 -9.00
C ILE A 364 -5.06 -2.54 -10.16
N LYS A 365 -5.78 -2.65 -11.26
CA LYS A 365 -5.57 -1.81 -12.45
C LYS A 365 -6.88 -1.15 -12.87
N SER A 366 -6.86 0.17 -12.98
CA SER A 366 -8.00 0.91 -13.50
C SER A 366 -8.16 0.67 -15.01
N VAL A 367 -9.40 0.45 -15.46
CA VAL A 367 -9.80 0.43 -16.86
C VAL A 367 -10.99 1.35 -17.06
N ARG A 368 -11.31 1.69 -18.30
CA ARG A 368 -12.49 2.56 -18.54
C ARG A 368 -13.76 1.87 -18.05
N GLY A 369 -14.40 2.47 -17.07
CA GLY A 369 -15.64 1.99 -16.49
C GLY A 369 -15.51 0.94 -15.39
N GLY A 370 -14.29 0.62 -14.93
CA GLY A 370 -14.11 -0.39 -13.88
C GLY A 370 -12.68 -0.60 -13.44
N LEU A 371 -12.48 -1.72 -12.76
CA LEU A 371 -11.18 -2.21 -12.26
C LEU A 371 -10.95 -3.64 -12.73
N LEU A 372 -9.71 -3.99 -12.97
CA LEU A 372 -9.24 -5.36 -13.05
C LEU A 372 -8.44 -5.68 -11.78
N ILE A 373 -8.70 -6.84 -11.22
CA ILE A 373 -8.01 -7.34 -10.04
C ILE A 373 -7.47 -8.71 -10.38
N GLN A 374 -6.23 -8.96 -10.03
CA GLN A 374 -5.58 -10.27 -10.18
C GLN A 374 -4.67 -10.54 -9.00
N ASP A 375 -4.37 -11.79 -8.76
CA ASP A 375 -3.35 -12.17 -7.79
C ASP A 375 -1.97 -11.65 -8.17
N ALA A 376 -1.11 -11.44 -7.18
CA ALA A 376 0.29 -11.14 -7.43
C ALA A 376 0.96 -12.30 -8.18
N ASN A 377 1.80 -11.97 -9.14
CA ASN A 377 2.58 -12.95 -9.89
C ASN A 377 3.76 -13.47 -9.04
N GLN A 378 3.49 -14.40 -8.12
CA GLN A 378 4.50 -14.93 -7.18
C GLN A 378 5.28 -16.11 -7.76
N ALA A 379 4.66 -16.94 -8.60
CA ALA A 379 5.31 -18.08 -9.22
C ALA A 379 6.49 -17.64 -10.08
N LEU A 380 7.58 -18.41 -10.07
CA LEU A 380 8.70 -18.19 -11.00
C LEU A 380 8.62 -19.17 -12.16
N ALA A 381 8.46 -20.46 -11.89
CA ALA A 381 8.33 -21.53 -12.88
C ALA A 381 7.60 -22.71 -12.23
N GLU A 382 6.67 -23.33 -12.98
CA GLU A 382 6.03 -24.59 -12.56
C GLU A 382 6.91 -25.79 -12.89
N ASP A 383 7.75 -25.67 -13.94
CA ASP A 383 8.62 -26.74 -14.43
C ASP A 383 9.93 -26.12 -14.96
N TRP A 384 10.99 -26.91 -15.00
CA TRP A 384 12.28 -26.58 -15.61
C TRP A 384 12.68 -27.70 -16.54
N ARG A 385 12.03 -27.76 -17.70
CA ARG A 385 12.22 -28.85 -18.65
C ARG A 385 13.23 -28.50 -19.74
N GLN A 386 14.36 -29.19 -19.75
CA GLN A 386 15.29 -29.14 -20.89
C GLN A 386 14.61 -29.69 -22.15
N VAL A 387 14.65 -28.95 -23.25
CA VAL A 387 14.02 -29.31 -24.51
C VAL A 387 15.01 -29.49 -25.67
N THR A 388 16.27 -29.14 -25.46
CA THR A 388 17.36 -29.29 -26.43
C THR A 388 18.29 -30.44 -26.07
N HIS A 389 19.11 -30.89 -27.06
CA HIS A 389 20.14 -31.92 -26.83
C HIS A 389 21.19 -31.46 -25.83
N LEU A 390 21.62 -30.19 -25.92
CA LEU A 390 22.54 -29.57 -24.98
C LEU A 390 21.79 -29.14 -23.71
N ALA A 391 22.31 -29.54 -22.56
CA ALA A 391 21.81 -29.08 -21.27
C ALA A 391 22.54 -27.78 -20.85
N PRO A 392 21.88 -26.85 -20.17
CA PRO A 392 22.58 -25.73 -19.55
C PRO A 392 23.48 -26.22 -18.43
N SER A 393 24.69 -25.62 -18.29
CA SER A 393 25.56 -25.84 -17.14
C SER A 393 24.92 -25.28 -15.86
N GLU A 394 25.48 -25.61 -14.67
CA GLU A 394 24.96 -25.07 -13.41
C GLU A 394 25.07 -23.54 -13.33
N ASP A 395 26.16 -22.96 -13.84
CA ASP A 395 26.29 -21.49 -13.91
C ASP A 395 25.23 -20.88 -14.85
N GLN A 396 24.99 -21.51 -16.01
CA GLN A 396 23.94 -21.07 -16.92
C GLN A 396 22.52 -21.20 -16.29
N LYS A 397 22.26 -22.27 -15.52
CA LYS A 397 20.98 -22.41 -14.80
C LYS A 397 20.78 -21.28 -13.80
N ALA A 398 21.81 -20.94 -13.03
CA ALA A 398 21.77 -19.83 -12.08
C ALA A 398 21.50 -18.50 -12.80
N ASP A 399 22.16 -18.24 -13.94
CA ASP A 399 21.94 -17.05 -14.74
C ASP A 399 20.56 -17.03 -15.43
N LEU A 400 20.04 -18.18 -15.88
CA LEU A 400 18.67 -18.31 -16.44
C LEU A 400 17.61 -17.99 -15.36
N GLU A 401 17.77 -18.50 -14.14
CA GLU A 401 16.89 -18.20 -13.02
C GLU A 401 16.95 -16.70 -12.65
N PHE A 402 18.17 -16.14 -12.56
CA PHE A 402 18.37 -14.72 -12.35
C PHE A 402 17.68 -13.87 -13.42
N GLY A 403 17.88 -14.21 -14.70
CA GLY A 403 17.24 -13.52 -15.82
C GLY A 403 15.72 -13.64 -15.80
N LEU A 404 15.18 -14.81 -15.41
CA LEU A 404 13.74 -15.06 -15.32
C LEU A 404 13.08 -14.22 -14.19
N LYS A 405 13.74 -14.12 -13.02
CA LYS A 405 13.30 -13.25 -11.93
C LYS A 405 13.18 -11.79 -12.37
N ILE A 406 14.10 -11.32 -13.19
CA ILE A 406 14.11 -9.94 -13.67
C ILE A 406 13.09 -9.71 -14.78
N VAL A 407 13.04 -10.60 -15.80
CA VAL A 407 12.13 -10.42 -16.94
C VAL A 407 10.67 -10.40 -16.55
N LYS A 408 10.30 -11.10 -15.47
CA LYS A 408 9.00 -11.06 -14.81
C LYS A 408 8.55 -9.64 -14.44
N HIS A 409 9.50 -8.73 -14.20
CA HIS A 409 9.24 -7.34 -13.80
C HIS A 409 9.43 -6.33 -14.94
N VAL A 410 9.83 -6.76 -16.11
CA VAL A 410 10.01 -5.90 -17.30
C VAL A 410 8.71 -5.81 -18.10
N LYS A 411 8.37 -4.62 -18.58
CA LYS A 411 7.17 -4.43 -19.42
C LYS A 411 7.26 -5.26 -20.70
N SER A 412 6.19 -6.01 -20.98
CA SER A 412 6.06 -6.90 -22.14
C SER A 412 5.97 -6.16 -23.48
N ASN A 413 6.41 -6.76 -24.62
CA ASN A 413 7.23 -7.97 -24.67
C ASN A 413 8.61 -7.68 -24.09
N ALA A 414 9.14 -8.61 -23.32
CA ALA A 414 10.37 -8.41 -22.55
C ALA A 414 11.41 -9.52 -22.80
N ILE A 415 12.67 -9.10 -22.92
CA ILE A 415 13.84 -9.97 -22.97
C ILE A 415 14.91 -9.42 -22.02
N VAL A 416 15.55 -10.31 -21.27
CA VAL A 416 16.71 -10.01 -20.44
C VAL A 416 17.89 -10.87 -20.85
N VAL A 417 19.02 -10.26 -21.15
CA VAL A 417 20.32 -10.93 -21.33
C VAL A 417 21.11 -10.81 -20.04
N ALA A 418 21.60 -11.92 -19.52
CA ALA A 418 22.31 -11.97 -18.24
C ALA A 418 23.52 -12.90 -18.26
N LYS A 419 24.49 -12.62 -17.39
CA LYS A 419 25.67 -13.46 -17.17
C LYS A 419 26.31 -13.16 -15.83
N ASN A 420 26.73 -14.17 -15.11
CA ASN A 420 27.40 -14.07 -13.81
C ASN A 420 26.60 -13.23 -12.77
N GLY A 421 25.28 -13.43 -12.72
CA GLY A 421 24.38 -12.71 -11.83
C GLY A 421 24.31 -11.20 -12.12
N GLN A 422 24.46 -10.79 -13.37
CA GLN A 422 24.39 -9.40 -13.82
C GLN A 422 23.57 -9.30 -15.10
N THR A 423 22.68 -8.32 -15.22
CA THR A 423 22.03 -7.97 -16.49
C THR A 423 23.03 -7.33 -17.44
N LEU A 424 22.98 -7.69 -18.71
CA LEU A 424 23.82 -7.13 -19.77
C LEU A 424 23.01 -6.33 -20.77
N GLY A 425 21.73 -6.66 -20.93
CA GLY A 425 20.83 -5.94 -21.80
C GLY A 425 19.37 -6.29 -21.51
N ILE A 426 18.49 -5.30 -21.65
CA ILE A 426 17.06 -5.41 -21.35
C ILE A 426 16.26 -4.79 -22.48
N GLY A 427 15.47 -5.60 -23.17
CA GLY A 427 14.49 -5.15 -24.15
C GLY A 427 13.11 -5.12 -23.53
N ALA A 428 12.53 -3.93 -23.34
CA ALA A 428 11.28 -3.71 -22.65
C ALA A 428 10.21 -3.10 -23.55
N GLY A 429 8.94 -3.46 -23.35
CA GLY A 429 7.78 -2.77 -23.89
C GLY A 429 7.63 -2.84 -25.40
N GLN A 430 8.13 -3.89 -26.05
CA GLN A 430 8.10 -4.01 -27.49
C GLN A 430 6.82 -4.71 -28.00
N MET A 431 6.30 -4.25 -29.14
CA MET A 431 5.11 -4.84 -29.74
C MET A 431 5.35 -6.23 -30.35
N ASN A 432 6.59 -6.61 -30.56
CA ASN A 432 6.96 -7.95 -31.04
C ASN A 432 8.18 -8.49 -30.28
N ARG A 433 8.27 -9.82 -30.21
CA ARG A 433 9.32 -10.54 -29.46
C ARG A 433 10.71 -10.28 -30.01
N VAL A 434 10.85 -10.35 -31.37
CA VAL A 434 12.14 -10.14 -32.02
C VAL A 434 12.69 -8.74 -31.82
N GLY A 435 11.83 -7.71 -31.72
CA GLY A 435 12.25 -6.34 -31.38
C GLY A 435 12.80 -6.24 -29.96
N ALA A 436 12.15 -6.90 -28.98
CA ALA A 436 12.67 -6.96 -27.63
C ALA A 436 14.02 -7.69 -27.55
N ALA A 437 14.16 -8.80 -28.29
CA ALA A 437 15.42 -9.54 -28.36
C ALA A 437 16.54 -8.69 -28.95
N LYS A 438 16.30 -7.99 -30.07
CA LYS A 438 17.28 -7.10 -30.71
C LYS A 438 17.77 -6.02 -29.76
N LEU A 439 16.85 -5.31 -29.08
CA LEU A 439 17.22 -4.26 -28.12
C LEU A 439 18.10 -4.80 -26.99
N ALA A 440 17.72 -5.92 -26.40
CA ALA A 440 18.50 -6.52 -25.30
C ALA A 440 19.90 -6.97 -25.79
N LEU A 441 19.99 -7.58 -26.97
CA LEU A 441 21.24 -8.07 -27.51
C LEU A 441 22.16 -6.94 -27.99
N GLU A 442 21.62 -5.89 -28.61
CA GLU A 442 22.37 -4.70 -29.01
C GLU A 442 22.95 -3.97 -27.79
N GLN A 443 22.18 -3.87 -26.70
CA GLN A 443 22.65 -3.30 -25.44
C GLN A 443 23.76 -4.16 -24.81
N ALA A 444 23.63 -5.48 -24.83
CA ALA A 444 24.64 -6.40 -24.33
C ALA A 444 25.93 -6.37 -25.14
N GLY A 445 25.81 -6.16 -26.47
CA GLY A 445 26.95 -6.11 -27.39
C GLY A 445 27.85 -7.34 -27.29
N ASP A 446 29.17 -7.14 -27.27
CA ASP A 446 30.15 -8.24 -27.16
C ASP A 446 30.05 -9.03 -25.84
N LYS A 447 29.45 -8.46 -24.79
CA LYS A 447 29.22 -9.17 -23.52
C LYS A 447 28.16 -10.27 -23.65
N ALA A 448 27.35 -10.28 -24.72
CA ALA A 448 26.37 -11.32 -24.99
C ALA A 448 27.00 -12.70 -25.25
N LYS A 449 28.27 -12.77 -25.65
CA LYS A 449 28.96 -14.02 -25.91
C LYS A 449 29.05 -14.91 -24.67
N GLY A 450 28.43 -16.10 -24.73
CA GLY A 450 28.32 -17.03 -23.62
C GLY A 450 27.39 -16.57 -22.49
N ALA A 451 26.58 -15.53 -22.72
CA ALA A 451 25.50 -15.11 -21.80
C ALA A 451 24.26 -15.99 -22.01
N VAL A 452 23.28 -15.80 -21.13
CA VAL A 452 21.97 -16.43 -21.21
C VAL A 452 20.90 -15.38 -21.58
N LEU A 453 19.76 -15.87 -22.09
CA LEU A 453 18.62 -15.03 -22.45
C LEU A 453 17.34 -15.56 -21.78
N ALA A 454 16.61 -14.69 -21.07
CA ALA A 454 15.32 -14.97 -20.49
C ALA A 454 14.20 -14.18 -21.18
N SER A 455 13.08 -14.84 -21.46
CA SER A 455 11.91 -14.28 -22.11
C SER A 455 10.67 -14.37 -21.24
N ASP A 456 9.88 -13.29 -21.17
CA ASP A 456 8.63 -13.25 -20.41
C ASP A 456 7.50 -14.10 -21.00
N ALA A 457 7.62 -14.51 -22.28
CA ALA A 457 6.69 -15.41 -22.98
C ALA A 457 7.38 -16.26 -24.04
N PHE A 458 6.63 -17.16 -24.69
CA PHE A 458 7.15 -18.05 -25.72
C PHE A 458 7.63 -17.30 -26.97
N PHE A 459 8.52 -17.92 -27.72
CA PHE A 459 8.91 -17.45 -29.05
C PHE A 459 7.86 -17.87 -30.08
N PRO A 460 7.15 -16.91 -30.72
CA PRO A 460 6.16 -17.27 -31.75
C PRO A 460 6.81 -17.82 -33.02
N MET A 461 8.06 -17.45 -33.29
CA MET A 461 8.87 -17.83 -34.42
C MET A 461 10.33 -18.06 -33.96
N PRO A 462 11.15 -18.81 -34.71
CA PRO A 462 12.54 -19.07 -34.35
C PRO A 462 13.47 -17.86 -34.51
N ASP A 463 13.03 -16.78 -35.15
CA ASP A 463 13.81 -15.57 -35.48
C ASP A 463 14.49 -14.92 -34.23
N SER A 464 13.81 -14.90 -33.09
CA SER A 464 14.39 -14.37 -31.86
C SER A 464 15.56 -15.23 -31.35
N LEU A 465 15.48 -16.54 -31.55
CA LEU A 465 16.53 -17.48 -31.19
C LEU A 465 17.70 -17.44 -32.17
N GLU A 466 17.41 -17.33 -33.47
CA GLU A 466 18.44 -17.18 -34.51
C GLU A 466 19.33 -15.97 -34.20
N ILE A 467 18.72 -14.81 -33.95
CA ILE A 467 19.45 -13.60 -33.58
C ILE A 467 20.22 -13.79 -32.26
N ALA A 468 19.60 -14.39 -31.24
CA ALA A 468 20.28 -14.66 -29.99
C ALA A 468 21.53 -15.54 -30.16
N ALA A 469 21.44 -16.58 -30.99
CA ALA A 469 22.56 -17.45 -31.31
C ALA A 469 23.68 -16.70 -32.08
N ASP A 470 23.32 -15.82 -33.03
CA ASP A 470 24.29 -15.01 -33.78
C ASP A 470 25.06 -14.02 -32.89
N TYR A 471 24.46 -13.55 -31.76
CA TYR A 471 25.16 -12.77 -30.72
C TYR A 471 25.95 -13.65 -29.76
N GLY A 472 25.88 -14.99 -29.90
CA GLY A 472 26.62 -15.94 -29.07
C GLY A 472 25.97 -16.27 -27.73
N ILE A 473 24.64 -16.10 -27.62
CA ILE A 473 23.88 -16.59 -26.45
C ILE A 473 24.05 -18.09 -26.33
N SER A 474 24.34 -18.58 -25.13
CA SER A 474 24.64 -20.00 -24.90
C SER A 474 23.46 -20.78 -24.32
N ALA A 475 22.52 -20.12 -23.66
CA ALA A 475 21.32 -20.77 -23.12
C ALA A 475 20.12 -19.80 -23.09
N VAL A 476 18.92 -20.36 -23.21
CA VAL A 476 17.65 -19.61 -23.27
C VAL A 476 16.63 -20.23 -22.33
N VAL A 477 15.87 -19.39 -21.61
CA VAL A 477 14.68 -19.78 -20.86
C VAL A 477 13.45 -19.06 -21.41
N GLN A 478 12.39 -19.82 -21.63
CA GLN A 478 11.07 -19.34 -22.04
C GLN A 478 9.97 -20.30 -21.59
N PRO A 479 8.69 -19.90 -21.55
CA PRO A 479 7.63 -20.80 -21.09
C PRO A 479 7.32 -21.95 -22.06
N GLY A 480 7.57 -21.83 -23.35
CA GLY A 480 7.01 -22.75 -24.36
C GLY A 480 5.52 -22.52 -24.59
N GLY A 481 4.89 -23.37 -25.38
CA GLY A 481 3.44 -23.32 -25.70
C GLY A 481 3.12 -22.69 -27.07
N SER A 482 4.12 -22.42 -27.90
CA SER A 482 3.93 -21.99 -29.28
C SER A 482 3.70 -23.20 -30.19
N ILE A 483 2.87 -23.04 -31.23
CA ILE A 483 2.75 -24.03 -32.33
C ILE A 483 4.12 -24.24 -33.02
N LYS A 484 5.01 -23.26 -32.94
CA LYS A 484 6.35 -23.26 -33.57
C LYS A 484 7.48 -23.63 -32.60
N ASP A 485 7.17 -24.15 -31.39
CA ASP A 485 8.18 -24.56 -30.42
C ASP A 485 9.22 -25.53 -31.03
N GLN A 486 8.78 -26.50 -31.82
CA GLN A 486 9.68 -27.45 -32.46
C GLN A 486 10.69 -26.74 -33.38
N ALA A 487 10.25 -25.76 -34.17
CA ALA A 487 11.15 -24.99 -35.05
C ALA A 487 12.21 -24.22 -34.23
N SER A 488 11.82 -23.67 -33.06
CA SER A 488 12.77 -23.00 -32.15
C SER A 488 13.75 -24.01 -31.52
N ILE A 489 13.28 -25.21 -31.12
CA ILE A 489 14.11 -26.27 -30.60
C ILE A 489 15.13 -26.76 -31.64
N ASP A 490 14.70 -26.92 -32.90
CA ASP A 490 15.56 -27.36 -34.01
C ASP A 490 16.69 -26.35 -34.24
N VAL A 491 16.38 -25.06 -34.30
CA VAL A 491 17.38 -23.98 -34.43
C VAL A 491 18.33 -23.97 -33.24
N ALA A 492 17.80 -24.13 -31.97
CA ALA A 492 18.64 -24.19 -30.79
C ALA A 492 19.64 -25.35 -30.86
N ASN A 493 19.18 -26.55 -31.27
CA ASN A 493 20.03 -27.72 -31.44
C ASN A 493 21.09 -27.51 -32.54
N GLU A 494 20.71 -26.93 -33.70
CA GLU A 494 21.62 -26.62 -34.82
C GLU A 494 22.71 -25.62 -34.38
N LYS A 495 22.31 -24.57 -33.64
CA LYS A 495 23.22 -23.50 -33.21
C LYS A 495 23.98 -23.84 -31.91
N GLY A 496 23.71 -24.98 -31.26
CA GLY A 496 24.35 -25.37 -30.00
C GLY A 496 23.94 -24.51 -28.79
N VAL A 497 22.71 -24.00 -28.77
CA VAL A 497 22.12 -23.24 -27.68
C VAL A 497 21.29 -24.15 -26.79
N ALA A 498 21.55 -24.18 -25.50
CA ALA A 498 20.69 -24.89 -24.54
C ALA A 498 19.35 -24.15 -24.38
N MET A 499 18.24 -24.90 -24.29
CA MET A 499 16.92 -24.28 -24.06
C MET A 499 16.14 -25.02 -22.98
N VAL A 500 15.50 -24.21 -22.11
CA VAL A 500 14.64 -24.68 -21.03
C VAL A 500 13.26 -24.06 -21.17
N PHE A 501 12.22 -24.88 -20.98
CA PHE A 501 10.83 -24.44 -20.86
C PHE A 501 10.37 -24.45 -19.41
N THR A 502 9.63 -23.38 -19.03
CA THR A 502 9.13 -23.16 -17.65
C THR A 502 7.64 -23.36 -17.50
N THR A 503 6.88 -23.52 -18.58
CA THR A 503 5.41 -23.53 -18.63
C THR A 503 4.74 -22.28 -18.09
N THR A 504 5.45 -21.42 -17.37
CA THR A 504 4.95 -20.21 -16.73
C THR A 504 5.30 -18.94 -17.53
N ARG A 505 4.27 -18.19 -17.91
CA ARG A 505 4.38 -16.90 -18.62
C ARG A 505 4.33 -15.73 -17.64
N HIS A 506 5.11 -14.67 -17.89
CA HIS A 506 5.26 -13.50 -17.02
C HIS A 506 4.90 -12.17 -17.69
N PHE A 507 3.78 -12.06 -18.37
CA PHE A 507 3.38 -10.78 -18.95
C PHE A 507 3.18 -9.69 -17.88
N LYS A 508 3.72 -8.50 -18.17
CA LYS A 508 3.53 -7.27 -17.38
C LYS A 508 3.24 -6.09 -18.32
N HIS A 509 2.05 -5.52 -18.23
CA HIS A 509 1.60 -4.40 -19.08
C HIS A 509 1.46 -3.10 -18.32
#